data_3724f09a395708fc656ef3ba2b864d45
#
_entry.id   3724f09a395708fc656ef3ba2b864d45
#
_cell.length_a   1.000
_cell.length_b   1.000
_cell.length_c   1.000
_cell.angle_alpha   90.00
_cell.angle_beta   90.00
_cell.angle_gamma   90.00
#
_symmetry.space_group_name_H-M   'P 1'
#
loop_
_entity.id
_entity.type
_entity.pdbx_description
1 polymer ?
#
loop_
_entity_poly.entity_id
_entity_poly.type
_entity_poly.pdbx_seq_one_letter_code
_entity_poly.pdbx_strand_id
1 'polypeptide(L)'
;MILKRTISKEEVKEMPKAAFPGRIHVIQTESETQKAVAYLQSQSILGIDSETRPSFTKGHSHKVALLQISSDECCFLFRLNMTGLTQPIIELLEDPKVIKVGLSLKDDFMMLHKRAPFNQQACIELQEYVRPFGIQDKSCLLYTSPSPRDRT
;
A
#
# COMPACT_ATOMS: atom_id res chain seq x y z
N MET A 1 24.94 11.90 2.12
CA MET A 1 24.84 10.51 1.58
C MET A 1 24.40 10.62 0.12
N ILE A 2 25.20 10.13 -0.81
CA ILE A 2 24.83 10.10 -2.24
C ILE A 2 24.09 8.79 -2.49
N LEU A 3 22.82 8.88 -2.82
CA LEU A 3 22.02 7.70 -3.17
C LEU A 3 22.22 7.37 -4.66
N LYS A 4 22.26 6.08 -5.00
CA LYS A 4 22.27 5.64 -6.39
C LYS A 4 21.00 6.10 -7.10
N ARG A 5 21.15 6.59 -8.34
CA ARG A 5 20.00 7.04 -9.16
C ARG A 5 19.09 5.89 -9.57
N THR A 6 19.70 4.77 -9.89
CA THR A 6 19.03 3.54 -10.35
C THR A 6 19.71 2.33 -9.74
N ILE A 7 19.01 1.21 -9.73
CA ILE A 7 19.52 -0.08 -9.27
C ILE A 7 19.13 -1.16 -10.27
N SER A 8 20.05 -2.07 -10.57
CA SER A 8 19.77 -3.21 -11.46
C SER A 8 19.08 -4.35 -10.70
N LYS A 9 18.39 -5.24 -11.44
CA LYS A 9 17.78 -6.44 -10.85
C LYS A 9 18.82 -7.37 -10.21
N GLU A 10 20.00 -7.42 -10.78
CA GLU A 10 21.15 -8.21 -10.29
C GLU A 10 21.61 -7.67 -8.95
N GLU A 11 21.81 -6.36 -8.83
CA GLU A 11 22.16 -5.70 -7.57
C GLU A 11 21.13 -5.95 -6.47
N VAL A 12 19.82 -5.86 -6.81
CA VAL A 12 18.74 -6.13 -5.85
C VAL A 12 18.78 -7.58 -5.33
N LYS A 13 19.13 -8.55 -6.19
CA LYS A 13 19.24 -9.96 -5.78
C LYS A 13 20.35 -10.22 -4.76
N GLU A 14 21.43 -9.43 -4.83
CA GLU A 14 22.58 -9.52 -3.92
C GLU A 14 22.36 -8.81 -2.58
N MET A 15 21.28 -8.01 -2.48
CA MET A 15 20.96 -7.31 -1.23
C MET A 15 20.44 -8.26 -0.15
N PRO A 16 20.70 -7.95 1.13
CA PRO A 16 20.09 -8.67 2.23
C PRO A 16 18.57 -8.66 2.12
N LYS A 17 17.96 -9.83 2.26
CA LYS A 17 16.49 -9.94 2.27
C LYS A 17 15.95 -9.43 3.58
N ALA A 18 14.98 -8.52 3.52
CA ALA A 18 14.19 -8.09 4.65
C ALA A 18 12.79 -8.70 4.58
N ALA A 19 12.24 -9.02 5.74
CA ALA A 19 10.85 -9.40 5.89
C ALA A 19 10.20 -8.48 6.91
N PHE A 20 8.89 -8.28 6.80
CA PHE A 20 8.15 -7.51 7.80
C PHE A 20 8.22 -8.23 9.16
N PRO A 21 8.79 -7.60 10.20
CA PRO A 21 9.00 -8.28 11.49
C PRO A 21 7.76 -8.24 12.38
N GLY A 22 6.74 -7.48 12.01
CA GLY A 22 5.55 -7.23 12.79
C GLY A 22 4.47 -8.31 12.64
N ARG A 23 3.34 -8.08 13.28
CA ARG A 23 2.18 -8.96 13.19
C ARG A 23 1.37 -8.65 11.94
N ILE A 24 0.86 -9.70 11.30
CA ILE A 24 -0.01 -9.59 10.13
C ILE A 24 -1.41 -10.05 10.52
N HIS A 25 -2.40 -9.18 10.32
CA HIS A 25 -3.80 -9.43 10.62
C HIS A 25 -4.61 -9.42 9.34
N VAL A 26 -5.34 -10.51 9.08
CA VAL A 26 -6.29 -10.59 7.96
C VAL A 26 -7.65 -10.14 8.47
N ILE A 27 -8.21 -9.11 7.84
CA ILE A 27 -9.47 -8.48 8.22
C ILE A 27 -10.57 -8.89 7.25
N GLN A 28 -11.61 -9.52 7.78
CA GLN A 28 -12.70 -10.10 6.99
C GLN A 28 -14.09 -9.66 7.43
N THR A 29 -14.20 -9.01 8.58
CA THR A 29 -15.48 -8.57 9.16
C THR A 29 -15.46 -7.07 9.48
N GLU A 30 -16.65 -6.50 9.63
CA GLU A 30 -16.78 -5.09 10.01
C GLU A 30 -16.25 -4.83 11.42
N SER A 31 -16.51 -5.73 12.36
CA SER A 31 -16.00 -5.62 13.74
C SER A 31 -14.48 -5.61 13.79
N GLU A 32 -13.83 -6.49 13.01
CA GLU A 32 -12.37 -6.50 12.87
C GLU A 32 -11.87 -5.21 12.22
N THR A 33 -12.57 -4.72 11.21
CA THR A 33 -12.25 -3.44 10.53
C THR A 33 -12.25 -2.28 11.52
N GLN A 34 -13.29 -2.15 12.35
CA GLN A 34 -13.40 -1.08 13.34
C GLN A 34 -12.23 -1.11 14.34
N LYS A 35 -11.86 -2.28 14.84
CA LYS A 35 -10.73 -2.45 15.76
C LYS A 35 -9.39 -2.13 15.11
N ALA A 36 -9.18 -2.60 13.89
CA ALA A 36 -7.97 -2.33 13.12
C ALA A 36 -7.82 -0.82 12.83
N VAL A 37 -8.88 -0.17 12.38
CA VAL A 37 -8.87 1.27 12.09
C VAL A 37 -8.63 2.09 13.36
N ALA A 38 -9.24 1.74 14.50
CA ALA A 38 -9.00 2.41 15.76
C ALA A 38 -7.51 2.40 16.16
N TYR A 39 -6.84 1.26 15.95
CA TYR A 39 -5.40 1.16 16.14
C TYR A 39 -4.62 2.02 15.14
N LEU A 40 -4.96 1.94 13.85
CA LEU A 40 -4.26 2.66 12.78
C LEU A 40 -4.38 4.19 12.93
N GLN A 41 -5.53 4.68 13.38
CA GLN A 41 -5.75 6.11 13.65
C GLN A 41 -4.87 6.66 14.78
N SER A 42 -4.35 5.82 15.67
CA SER A 42 -3.42 6.23 16.71
C SER A 42 -1.98 6.40 16.22
N GLN A 43 -1.69 6.00 14.98
CA GLN A 43 -0.37 6.07 14.39
C GLN A 43 -0.16 7.40 13.65
N SER A 44 1.08 7.87 13.58
CA SER A 44 1.44 9.10 12.86
C SER A 44 1.65 8.86 11.37
N ILE A 45 2.23 7.71 11.01
CA ILE A 45 2.60 7.34 9.65
C ILE A 45 2.19 5.89 9.40
N LEU A 46 1.57 5.66 8.25
CA LEU A 46 1.15 4.35 7.77
C LEU A 46 1.68 4.09 6.36
N GLY A 47 2.10 2.86 6.12
CA GLY A 47 2.31 2.35 4.76
C GLY A 47 0.98 1.90 4.16
N ILE A 48 0.76 2.18 2.88
CA ILE A 48 -0.46 1.76 2.17
C ILE A 48 -0.12 1.16 0.81
N ASP A 49 -0.81 0.08 0.47
CA ASP A 49 -0.74 -0.57 -0.84
C ASP A 49 -2.07 -1.26 -1.14
N SER A 50 -2.33 -1.55 -2.41
CA SER A 50 -3.55 -2.27 -2.80
C SER A 50 -3.28 -3.31 -3.87
N GLU A 51 -4.10 -4.36 -3.88
CA GLU A 51 -4.00 -5.44 -4.85
C GLU A 51 -5.34 -5.69 -5.53
N THR A 52 -5.27 -5.75 -6.85
CA THR A 52 -6.42 -6.05 -7.71
C THR A 52 -6.17 -7.37 -8.42
N ARG A 53 -7.18 -8.24 -8.48
CA ARG A 53 -7.08 -9.45 -9.28
C ARG A 53 -6.84 -9.10 -10.76
N PRO A 54 -5.82 -9.66 -11.43
CA PRO A 54 -5.62 -9.42 -12.84
C PRO A 54 -6.83 -9.88 -13.67
N SER A 55 -7.18 -9.09 -14.66
CA SER A 55 -8.20 -9.45 -15.65
C SER A 55 -7.52 -9.77 -16.97
N PHE A 56 -7.81 -10.93 -17.51
CA PHE A 56 -7.32 -11.37 -18.82
C PHE A 56 -8.34 -11.15 -19.94
N THR A 57 -9.53 -10.63 -19.58
CA THR A 57 -10.60 -10.35 -20.54
C THR A 57 -10.62 -8.87 -20.87
N LYS A 58 -10.52 -8.53 -22.16
CA LYS A 58 -10.56 -7.15 -22.66
C LYS A 58 -11.87 -6.47 -22.25
N GLY A 59 -11.76 -5.29 -21.65
CA GLY A 59 -12.91 -4.49 -21.19
C GLY A 59 -13.44 -4.85 -19.81
N HIS A 60 -12.90 -5.87 -19.14
CA HIS A 60 -13.23 -6.21 -17.77
C HIS A 60 -12.12 -5.77 -16.80
N SER A 61 -12.49 -5.00 -15.78
CA SER A 61 -11.61 -4.67 -14.65
C SER A 61 -12.22 -5.15 -13.36
N HIS A 62 -11.39 -5.80 -12.53
CA HIS A 62 -11.82 -6.15 -11.17
C HIS A 62 -11.67 -4.97 -10.23
N LYS A 63 -12.51 -4.90 -9.20
CA LYS A 63 -12.32 -3.96 -8.09
C LYS A 63 -11.15 -4.40 -7.23
N VAL A 64 -10.53 -3.47 -6.50
CA VAL A 64 -9.49 -3.78 -5.52
C VAL A 64 -10.00 -4.85 -4.55
N ALA A 65 -9.28 -5.96 -4.44
CA ALA A 65 -9.65 -7.08 -3.60
C ALA A 65 -9.02 -7.00 -2.20
N LEU A 66 -7.82 -6.45 -2.11
CA LEU A 66 -7.04 -6.35 -0.90
C LEU A 66 -6.50 -4.93 -0.73
N LEU A 67 -6.72 -4.35 0.43
CA LEU A 67 -6.08 -3.12 0.87
C LEU A 67 -5.14 -3.46 2.03
N GLN A 68 -3.88 -3.10 1.88
CA GLN A 68 -2.87 -3.31 2.90
C GLN A 68 -2.55 -1.97 3.57
N ILE A 69 -2.65 -1.91 4.89
CA ILE A 69 -2.27 -0.75 5.68
C ILE A 69 -1.41 -1.22 6.85
N SER A 70 -0.25 -0.62 7.03
CA SER A 70 0.72 -1.04 8.05
C SER A 70 1.29 0.11 8.84
N SER A 71 1.49 -0.13 10.13
CA SER A 71 2.42 0.60 10.99
C SER A 71 3.76 -0.13 11.03
N ASP A 72 4.68 0.32 11.89
CA ASP A 72 5.95 -0.39 12.11
C ASP A 72 5.75 -1.76 12.78
N GLU A 73 4.69 -1.94 13.55
CA GLU A 73 4.46 -3.14 14.36
C GLU A 73 3.42 -4.09 13.79
N CYS A 74 2.42 -3.57 13.07
CA CYS A 74 1.29 -4.33 12.60
C CYS A 74 0.97 -4.03 11.13
N CYS A 75 0.65 -5.07 10.38
CA CYS A 75 0.13 -4.98 9.02
C CYS A 75 -1.29 -5.55 8.98
N PHE A 76 -2.22 -4.80 8.42
CA PHE A 76 -3.61 -5.21 8.27
C PHE A 76 -3.92 -5.42 6.79
N LEU A 77 -4.41 -6.61 6.48
CA LEU A 77 -4.83 -7.02 5.14
C LEU A 77 -6.36 -7.02 5.09
N PHE A 78 -6.94 -5.90 4.65
CA PHE A 78 -8.39 -5.76 4.50
C PHE A 78 -8.86 -6.46 3.23
N ARG A 79 -9.61 -7.55 3.38
CA ARG A 79 -10.22 -8.27 2.26
C ARG A 79 -11.50 -7.55 1.82
N LEU A 80 -11.35 -6.59 0.93
CA LEU A 80 -12.45 -5.69 0.51
C LEU A 80 -13.60 -6.40 -0.21
N ASN A 81 -13.37 -7.59 -0.74
CA ASN A 81 -14.45 -8.43 -1.28
C ASN A 81 -15.38 -8.97 -0.18
N MET A 82 -14.93 -9.00 1.07
CA MET A 82 -15.71 -9.46 2.22
C MET A 82 -16.27 -8.29 3.04
N THR A 83 -15.48 -7.28 3.28
CA THR A 83 -15.87 -6.14 4.13
C THR A 83 -16.45 -4.97 3.33
N GLY A 84 -16.05 -4.81 2.07
CA GLY A 84 -16.21 -3.55 1.34
C GLY A 84 -15.23 -2.47 1.80
N LEU A 85 -15.28 -1.33 1.14
CA LEU A 85 -14.59 -0.12 1.58
C LEU A 85 -15.54 0.64 2.51
N THR A 86 -15.50 0.32 3.78
CA THR A 86 -16.44 0.79 4.80
C THR A 86 -16.06 2.15 5.36
N GLN A 87 -16.99 2.80 6.05
CA GLN A 87 -16.83 4.13 6.61
C GLN A 87 -15.58 4.28 7.50
N PRO A 88 -15.24 3.35 8.41
CA PRO A 88 -14.02 3.48 9.20
C PRO A 88 -12.75 3.57 8.35
N ILE A 89 -12.64 2.78 7.28
CA ILE A 89 -11.48 2.85 6.36
C ILE A 89 -11.46 4.19 5.63
N ILE A 90 -12.62 4.66 5.17
CA ILE A 90 -12.75 5.96 4.50
C ILE A 90 -12.28 7.09 5.43
N GLU A 91 -12.73 7.11 6.67
CA GLU A 91 -12.32 8.10 7.67
C GLU A 91 -10.80 8.09 7.90
N LEU A 92 -10.18 6.91 7.94
CA LEU A 92 -8.72 6.79 8.03
C LEU A 92 -8.02 7.38 6.80
N LEU A 93 -8.53 7.10 5.59
CA LEU A 93 -7.96 7.64 4.36
C LEU A 93 -8.11 9.16 4.24
N GLU A 94 -9.16 9.71 4.81
CA GLU A 94 -9.47 11.15 4.84
C GLU A 94 -8.83 11.89 6.01
N ASP A 95 -8.28 11.19 7.01
CA ASP A 95 -7.71 11.81 8.21
C ASP A 95 -6.41 12.57 7.87
N PRO A 96 -6.40 13.93 8.01
CA PRO A 96 -5.21 14.73 7.73
C PRO A 96 -4.10 14.58 8.78
N LYS A 97 -4.39 14.01 9.94
CA LYS A 97 -3.42 13.82 11.04
C LYS A 97 -2.58 12.56 10.87
N VAL A 98 -3.02 11.63 10.05
CA VAL A 98 -2.34 10.35 9.79
C VAL A 98 -1.74 10.38 8.39
N ILE A 99 -0.42 10.35 8.29
CA ILE A 99 0.27 10.34 7.00
C ILE A 99 0.19 8.94 6.40
N LYS A 100 -0.23 8.85 5.14
CA LYS A 100 -0.25 7.61 4.35
C LYS A 100 0.85 7.68 3.29
N VAL A 101 1.73 6.69 3.30
CA VAL A 101 2.90 6.62 2.42
C VAL A 101 2.80 5.39 1.53
N GLY A 102 3.08 5.53 0.25
CA GLY A 102 3.07 4.38 -0.65
C GLY A 102 3.70 4.67 -2.00
N LEU A 103 3.68 3.67 -2.86
CA LEU A 103 4.18 3.71 -4.22
C LEU A 103 3.02 3.67 -5.22
N SER A 104 3.02 4.57 -6.20
CA SER A 104 1.96 4.65 -7.22
C SER A 104 0.56 4.86 -6.62
N LEU A 105 0.49 5.61 -5.53
CA LEU A 105 -0.76 5.85 -4.78
C LEU A 105 -1.88 6.42 -5.63
N LYS A 106 -1.56 7.18 -6.68
CA LYS A 106 -2.55 7.71 -7.61
C LYS A 106 -3.37 6.58 -8.25
N ASP A 107 -2.71 5.50 -8.65
CA ASP A 107 -3.36 4.36 -9.28
C ASP A 107 -4.18 3.58 -8.24
N ASP A 108 -3.63 3.37 -7.04
CA ASP A 108 -4.34 2.73 -5.93
C ASP A 108 -5.63 3.46 -5.57
N PHE A 109 -5.56 4.78 -5.38
CA PHE A 109 -6.74 5.58 -5.05
C PHE A 109 -7.75 5.62 -6.19
N MET A 110 -7.31 5.72 -7.44
CA MET A 110 -8.19 5.65 -8.60
C MET A 110 -9.00 4.34 -8.60
N MET A 111 -8.35 3.23 -8.27
CA MET A 111 -9.02 1.93 -8.19
C MET A 111 -9.91 1.80 -6.95
N LEU A 112 -9.50 2.36 -5.81
CA LEU A 112 -10.31 2.37 -4.58
C LEU A 112 -11.58 3.23 -4.74
N HIS A 113 -11.51 4.34 -5.48
CA HIS A 113 -12.68 5.18 -5.79
C HIS A 113 -13.77 4.43 -6.57
N LYS A 114 -13.44 3.35 -7.26
CA LYS A 114 -14.45 2.48 -7.89
C LYS A 114 -15.30 1.71 -6.87
N ARG A 115 -14.86 1.62 -5.61
CA ARG A 115 -15.63 0.99 -4.53
C ARG A 115 -16.51 1.97 -3.78
N ALA A 116 -15.98 3.14 -3.43
CA ALA A 116 -16.72 4.18 -2.73
C ALA A 116 -16.05 5.55 -2.94
N PRO A 117 -16.81 6.65 -2.92
CA PRO A 117 -16.23 8.00 -2.96
C PRO A 117 -15.59 8.35 -1.62
N PHE A 118 -14.42 8.97 -1.67
CA PHE A 118 -13.72 9.56 -0.51
C PHE A 118 -12.72 10.60 -0.99
N ASN A 119 -12.20 11.41 -0.07
CA ASN A 119 -11.25 12.47 -0.36
C ASN A 119 -9.98 12.24 0.46
N GLN A 120 -9.04 11.46 -0.08
CA GLN A 120 -7.79 11.11 0.61
C GLN A 120 -7.00 12.35 1.01
N GLN A 121 -6.45 12.32 2.23
CA GLN A 121 -5.66 13.40 2.82
C GLN A 121 -4.30 12.87 3.31
N ALA A 122 -3.32 13.79 3.43
CA ALA A 122 -2.00 13.51 3.99
C ALA A 122 -1.30 12.28 3.35
N CYS A 123 -1.33 12.20 2.02
CA CYS A 123 -0.73 11.10 1.27
C CYS A 123 0.62 11.53 0.69
N ILE A 124 1.63 10.69 0.85
CA ILE A 124 2.98 10.90 0.33
C ILE A 124 3.28 9.81 -0.70
N GLU A 125 3.50 10.22 -1.94
CA GLU A 125 3.98 9.37 -3.02
C GLU A 125 5.49 9.23 -2.93
N LEU A 126 5.98 8.03 -2.61
CA LEU A 126 7.41 7.80 -2.40
C LEU A 126 8.25 8.07 -3.64
N GLN A 127 7.74 7.78 -4.83
CA GLN A 127 8.46 8.04 -6.07
C GLN A 127 8.73 9.54 -6.29
N GLU A 128 7.88 10.42 -5.78
CA GLU A 128 8.07 11.86 -5.83
C GLU A 128 8.93 12.35 -4.67
N TYR A 129 8.68 11.81 -3.48
CA TYR A 129 9.42 12.17 -2.27
C TYR A 129 10.93 11.94 -2.38
N VAL A 130 11.35 10.87 -3.07
CA VAL A 130 12.77 10.52 -3.18
C VAL A 130 13.53 11.26 -4.28
N ARG A 131 12.86 11.98 -5.17
CA ARG A 131 13.50 12.72 -6.28
C ARG A 131 14.56 13.73 -5.82
N PRO A 132 14.34 14.55 -4.78
CA PRO A 132 15.35 15.48 -4.28
C PRO A 132 16.63 14.78 -3.78
N PHE A 133 16.53 13.52 -3.42
CA PHE A 133 17.67 12.70 -2.98
C PHE A 133 18.42 12.02 -4.14
N GLY A 134 18.05 12.35 -5.40
CA GLY A 134 18.73 11.89 -6.60
C GLY A 134 18.24 10.54 -7.13
N ILE A 135 17.26 9.89 -6.51
CA ILE A 135 16.68 8.63 -6.98
C ILE A 135 15.74 8.91 -8.15
N GLN A 136 15.99 8.28 -9.29
CA GLN A 136 15.21 8.44 -10.51
C GLN A 136 14.44 7.17 -10.90
N ASP A 137 14.74 6.05 -10.26
CA ASP A 137 14.08 4.78 -10.52
C ASP A 137 12.62 4.84 -10.05
N LYS A 138 11.71 4.46 -10.94
CA LYS A 138 10.27 4.41 -10.66
C LYS A 138 9.77 2.99 -10.45
N SER A 139 10.65 2.00 -10.52
CA SER A 139 10.24 0.61 -10.40
C SER A 139 9.96 0.23 -8.94
N CYS A 140 8.95 -0.60 -8.74
CA CYS A 140 8.65 -1.19 -7.43
C CYS A 140 9.83 -2.01 -6.87
N LEU A 141 10.73 -2.48 -7.74
CA LEU A 141 11.89 -3.28 -7.36
C LEU A 141 12.89 -2.53 -6.48
N LEU A 142 12.93 -1.19 -6.58
CA LEU A 142 13.79 -0.37 -5.72
C LEU A 142 13.31 -0.35 -4.27
N TYR A 143 12.01 -0.53 -4.05
CA TYR A 143 11.35 -0.28 -2.77
C TYR A 143 10.80 -1.55 -2.12
N THR A 144 10.67 -2.64 -2.88
CA THR A 144 10.09 -3.89 -2.40
C THR A 144 10.99 -5.08 -2.72
N SER A 145 11.00 -6.06 -1.84
CA SER A 145 11.53 -7.38 -2.16
C SER A 145 10.77 -7.97 -3.36
N PRO A 146 11.43 -8.79 -4.19
CA PRO A 146 10.78 -9.41 -5.32
C PRO A 146 9.51 -10.14 -4.88
N SER A 147 8.40 -9.81 -5.53
CA SER A 147 7.12 -10.48 -5.34
C SER A 147 7.26 -11.97 -5.64
N PRO A 148 6.51 -12.85 -4.97
CA PRO A 148 6.41 -14.26 -5.36
C PRO A 148 6.07 -14.47 -6.85
N ARG A 149 5.48 -13.47 -7.52
CA ARG A 149 5.21 -13.48 -8.97
C ARG A 149 6.46 -13.34 -9.83
N ASP A 150 7.54 -12.81 -9.29
CA ASP A 150 8.81 -12.62 -10.02
C ASP A 150 9.71 -13.87 -10.00
N ARG A 151 9.21 -14.98 -9.46
CA ARG A 151 9.92 -16.27 -9.35
C ARG A 151 9.69 -17.21 -10.53
N THR A 152 9.00 -16.77 -11.55
CA THR A 152 8.83 -17.54 -12.80
C THR A 152 9.80 -17.10 -13.86
#